data_7a9cd34b1be8582480da8db54e495708
#
_entry.id   7a9cd34b1be8582480da8db54e495708
#
_cell.length_a   1.000
_cell.length_b   1.000
_cell.length_c   1.000
_cell.angle_alpha   90.00
_cell.angle_beta   90.00
_cell.angle_gamma   90.00
#
_symmetry.space_group_name_H-M   'P 1'
#
loop_
_entity.id
_entity.type
_entity.pdbx_description
1 polymer ?
#
loop_
_entity_poly.entity_id
_entity_poly.type
_entity_poly.pdbx_seq_one_letter_code
_entity_poly.pdbx_strand_id
1 'polypeptide(L)'
;YKRQVLDEKDIPKTWYNLTADLPKSLPPVLHPGTKKPIGPADLEPLFPMELILQEVTGERYLDIPQPIGDVYRMWRPSPLIRARRLEQKLGTPAKIYFKYEGVSPAGSHKPNTAVAQAWYNKQAGIKRLSTETGAGQWGSSLAFAGALFGIDVTVFQVRVSYDQKPYRRALMETYGARCVPSPSNETDCGRAILKQHPDSPGSLGIATVSYTHLTLPTTSR
;
A
#
# COMPACT_ATOMS: atom_id res chain seq x y z
N TYR A 1 -14.19 -18.79 22.74
CA TYR A 1 -13.88 -17.99 21.55
C TYR A 1 -14.14 -18.84 20.32
N LYS A 2 -14.96 -18.35 19.37
CA LYS A 2 -15.13 -19.04 18.09
C LYS A 2 -14.22 -18.35 17.07
N ARG A 3 -13.14 -19.01 16.70
CA ARG A 3 -12.27 -18.68 15.57
C ARG A 3 -12.76 -19.49 14.38
N GLN A 4 -12.88 -18.84 13.23
CA GLN A 4 -13.21 -19.49 11.96
C GLN A 4 -12.08 -19.18 10.98
N VAL A 5 -11.66 -20.20 10.26
CA VAL A 5 -10.77 -20.10 9.10
C VAL A 5 -11.47 -20.84 7.97
N LEU A 6 -11.61 -20.19 6.83
CA LEU A 6 -12.16 -20.81 5.63
C LEU A 6 -11.17 -21.81 5.03
N ASP A 7 -11.64 -22.65 4.15
CA ASP A 7 -10.80 -23.56 3.37
C ASP A 7 -10.00 -22.79 2.31
N GLU A 8 -8.86 -23.31 1.88
CA GLU A 8 -8.06 -22.70 0.80
C GLU A 8 -8.85 -22.56 -0.51
N LYS A 9 -9.72 -23.52 -0.80
CA LYS A 9 -10.64 -23.47 -1.96
C LYS A 9 -11.59 -22.26 -1.95
N ASP A 10 -11.82 -21.65 -0.78
CA ASP A 10 -12.72 -20.51 -0.61
C ASP A 10 -11.98 -19.16 -0.80
N ILE A 11 -10.66 -19.18 -1.09
CA ILE A 11 -9.92 -17.96 -1.45
C ILE A 11 -10.49 -17.41 -2.75
N PRO A 12 -10.90 -16.12 -2.78
CA PRO A 12 -11.41 -15.50 -4.00
C PRO A 12 -10.43 -15.60 -5.17
N LYS A 13 -10.94 -15.90 -6.36
CA LYS A 13 -10.18 -15.94 -7.62
C LYS A 13 -10.29 -14.62 -8.40
N THR A 14 -11.18 -13.76 -7.97
CA THR A 14 -11.43 -12.45 -8.59
C THR A 14 -11.41 -11.34 -7.54
N TRP A 15 -11.04 -10.14 -7.96
CA TRP A 15 -11.34 -8.92 -7.20
C TRP A 15 -12.74 -8.44 -7.57
N TYR A 16 -13.45 -7.94 -6.59
CA TYR A 16 -14.75 -7.32 -6.77
C TYR A 16 -14.61 -5.81 -6.91
N ASN A 17 -15.10 -5.27 -8.02
CA ASN A 17 -15.13 -3.84 -8.26
C ASN A 17 -16.43 -3.25 -7.73
N LEU A 18 -16.34 -2.62 -6.56
CA LEU A 18 -17.48 -1.99 -5.90
C LEU A 18 -18.16 -0.92 -6.78
N THR A 19 -17.40 -0.22 -7.65
CA THR A 19 -17.92 0.86 -8.48
C THR A 19 -18.99 0.39 -9.46
N ALA A 20 -18.94 -0.88 -9.87
CA ALA A 20 -19.92 -1.49 -10.77
C ALA A 20 -21.32 -1.59 -10.15
N ASP A 21 -21.44 -1.58 -8.82
CA ASP A 21 -22.70 -1.74 -8.09
C ASP A 21 -23.12 -0.50 -7.28
N LEU A 22 -22.41 0.61 -7.46
CA LEU A 22 -22.81 1.86 -6.81
C LEU A 22 -24.11 2.40 -7.40
N PRO A 23 -25.08 2.86 -6.58
CA PRO A 23 -26.33 3.43 -7.06
C PRO A 23 -26.15 4.75 -7.82
N LYS A 24 -25.01 5.39 -7.67
CA LYS A 24 -24.61 6.60 -8.41
C LYS A 24 -23.14 6.48 -8.77
N SER A 25 -22.80 6.90 -9.99
CA SER A 25 -21.40 7.01 -10.42
C SER A 25 -20.62 7.96 -9.52
N LEU A 26 -19.36 7.61 -9.25
CA LEU A 26 -18.45 8.50 -8.53
C LEU A 26 -18.18 9.77 -9.35
N PRO A 27 -18.01 10.93 -8.69
CA PRO A 27 -17.57 12.13 -9.39
C PRO A 27 -16.14 11.89 -9.95
N PRO A 28 -15.83 12.48 -11.13
CA PRO A 28 -14.50 12.32 -11.72
C PRO A 28 -13.44 12.96 -10.81
N VAL A 29 -12.27 12.33 -10.76
CA VAL A 29 -11.09 12.93 -10.15
C VAL A 29 -10.60 14.08 -11.02
N LEU A 30 -10.31 15.23 -10.41
CA LEU A 30 -9.91 16.43 -11.13
C LEU A 30 -8.41 16.67 -11.05
N HIS A 31 -7.82 17.06 -12.16
CA HIS A 31 -6.42 17.48 -12.22
C HIS A 31 -6.20 18.74 -11.36
N PRO A 32 -5.21 18.76 -10.45
CA PRO A 32 -5.06 19.84 -9.47
C PRO A 32 -4.83 21.22 -10.10
N GLY A 33 -4.14 21.30 -11.23
CA GLY A 33 -3.86 22.55 -11.94
C GLY A 33 -5.00 22.99 -12.86
N THR A 34 -5.50 22.10 -13.73
CA THR A 34 -6.49 22.45 -14.75
C THR A 34 -7.94 22.37 -14.29
N LYS A 35 -8.19 21.69 -13.16
CA LYS A 35 -9.53 21.41 -12.61
C LYS A 35 -10.45 20.63 -13.57
N LYS A 36 -9.90 20.04 -14.62
CA LYS A 36 -10.61 19.14 -15.54
C LYS A 36 -10.50 17.69 -15.07
N PRO A 37 -11.44 16.81 -15.44
CA PRO A 37 -11.31 15.38 -15.19
C PRO A 37 -9.95 14.84 -15.68
N ILE A 38 -9.29 14.05 -14.85
CA ILE A 38 -8.05 13.35 -15.27
C ILE A 38 -8.41 12.14 -16.12
N GLY A 39 -7.52 11.82 -17.08
CA GLY A 39 -7.58 10.62 -17.87
C GLY A 39 -6.39 9.69 -17.60
N PRO A 40 -6.36 8.49 -18.22
CA PRO A 40 -5.25 7.55 -18.09
C PRO A 40 -3.87 8.16 -18.36
N ALA A 41 -3.76 9.02 -19.36
CA ALA A 41 -2.50 9.68 -19.74
C ALA A 41 -1.93 10.59 -18.63
N ASP A 42 -2.78 11.17 -17.78
CA ASP A 42 -2.34 11.99 -16.65
C ASP A 42 -1.70 11.14 -15.53
N LEU A 43 -2.04 9.85 -15.47
CA LEU A 43 -1.59 8.91 -14.44
C LEU A 43 -0.42 8.02 -14.90
N GLU A 44 -0.23 7.86 -16.21
CA GLU A 44 0.81 7.01 -16.82
C GLU A 44 2.24 7.30 -16.31
N PRO A 45 2.64 8.56 -16.04
CA PRO A 45 3.95 8.84 -15.47
C PRO A 45 4.18 8.24 -14.07
N LEU A 46 3.11 7.89 -13.34
CA LEU A 46 3.16 7.42 -11.95
C LEU A 46 2.85 5.94 -11.81
N PHE A 47 2.01 5.37 -12.68
CA PHE A 47 1.49 4.01 -12.58
C PHE A 47 1.55 3.28 -13.91
N PRO A 48 1.81 1.95 -13.91
CA PRO A 48 1.69 1.16 -15.13
C PRO A 48 0.24 1.14 -15.64
N MET A 49 0.09 1.08 -16.95
CA MET A 49 -1.22 1.19 -17.61
C MET A 49 -2.22 0.13 -17.11
N GLU A 50 -1.78 -1.08 -16.80
CA GLU A 50 -2.62 -2.16 -16.31
C GLU A 50 -3.30 -1.80 -14.98
N LEU A 51 -2.61 -1.08 -14.09
CA LEU A 51 -3.20 -0.59 -12.83
C LEU A 51 -4.18 0.57 -13.08
N ILE A 52 -3.86 1.45 -14.04
CA ILE A 52 -4.75 2.55 -14.42
C ILE A 52 -6.05 2.01 -15.02
N LEU A 53 -5.95 1.02 -15.90
CA LEU A 53 -7.13 0.38 -16.52
C LEU A 53 -8.01 -0.32 -15.48
N GLN A 54 -7.41 -0.92 -14.44
CA GLN A 54 -8.18 -1.48 -13.33
C GLN A 54 -8.95 -0.42 -12.53
N GLU A 55 -8.37 0.77 -12.36
CA GLU A 55 -9.01 1.88 -11.64
C GLU A 55 -10.24 2.43 -12.38
N VAL A 56 -10.19 2.45 -13.72
CA VAL A 56 -11.26 3.05 -14.55
C VAL A 56 -12.24 2.04 -15.15
N THR A 57 -12.02 0.74 -14.95
CA THR A 57 -12.89 -0.30 -15.53
C THR A 57 -14.29 -0.29 -14.92
N GLY A 58 -15.29 -0.59 -15.77
CA GLY A 58 -16.66 -0.89 -15.34
C GLY A 58 -16.94 -2.36 -15.04
N GLU A 59 -15.95 -3.23 -15.24
CA GLU A 59 -16.11 -4.67 -15.01
C GLU A 59 -16.31 -4.96 -13.51
N ARG A 60 -17.33 -5.76 -13.19
CA ARG A 60 -17.68 -6.10 -11.80
C ARG A 60 -16.65 -6.99 -11.12
N TYR A 61 -16.06 -7.92 -11.85
CA TYR A 61 -15.06 -8.87 -11.37
C TYR A 61 -13.83 -8.85 -12.26
N LEU A 62 -12.67 -8.81 -11.64
CA LEU A 62 -11.38 -8.84 -12.30
C LEU A 62 -10.62 -10.08 -11.82
N ASP A 63 -10.16 -10.93 -12.72
CA ASP A 63 -9.42 -12.12 -12.37
C ASP A 63 -8.13 -11.79 -11.62
N ILE A 64 -7.85 -12.54 -10.56
CA ILE A 64 -6.59 -12.45 -9.83
C ILE A 64 -5.55 -13.30 -10.60
N PRO A 65 -4.48 -12.70 -11.14
CA PRO A 65 -3.40 -13.45 -11.77
C PRO A 65 -2.85 -14.54 -10.85
N GLN A 66 -2.59 -15.73 -11.42
CA GLN A 66 -2.12 -16.88 -10.65
C GLN A 66 -0.91 -16.57 -9.74
N PRO A 67 0.15 -15.86 -10.17
CA PRO A 67 1.28 -15.56 -9.29
C PRO A 67 0.89 -14.74 -8.05
N ILE A 68 -0.09 -13.86 -8.16
CA ILE A 68 -0.63 -13.10 -7.02
C ILE A 68 -1.44 -14.03 -6.11
N GLY A 69 -2.27 -14.89 -6.69
CA GLY A 69 -3.05 -15.89 -5.96
C GLY A 69 -2.16 -16.84 -5.16
N ASP A 70 -1.06 -17.28 -5.73
CA ASP A 70 -0.08 -18.16 -5.05
C ASP A 70 0.56 -17.47 -3.84
N VAL A 71 0.91 -16.20 -3.97
CA VAL A 71 1.40 -15.42 -2.84
C VAL A 71 0.34 -15.24 -1.75
N TYR A 72 -0.92 -14.98 -2.14
CA TYR A 72 -2.01 -14.83 -1.16
C TYR A 72 -2.21 -16.10 -0.31
N ARG A 73 -1.99 -17.29 -0.83
CA ARG A 73 -2.10 -18.56 -0.08
C ARG A 73 -1.11 -18.67 1.08
N MET A 74 -0.06 -17.86 1.12
CA MET A 74 0.91 -17.84 2.23
C MET A 74 0.26 -17.44 3.57
N TRP A 75 -0.81 -16.62 3.57
CA TRP A 75 -1.47 -16.16 4.80
C TRP A 75 -3.01 -16.13 4.75
N ARG A 76 -3.59 -16.39 3.59
CA ARG A 76 -5.05 -16.43 3.43
C ARG A 76 -5.53 -17.87 3.32
N PRO A 77 -6.73 -18.17 3.80
CA PRO A 77 -7.70 -17.27 4.45
C PRO A 77 -7.24 -16.82 5.84
N SER A 78 -7.33 -15.51 6.11
CA SER A 78 -7.05 -14.99 7.45
C SER A 78 -8.20 -15.31 8.42
N PRO A 79 -7.92 -15.50 9.75
CA PRO A 79 -8.95 -15.88 10.71
C PRO A 79 -10.03 -14.81 10.91
N LEU A 80 -11.28 -15.23 11.05
CA LEU A 80 -12.40 -14.43 11.53
C LEU A 80 -12.65 -14.77 13.01
N ILE A 81 -12.60 -13.78 13.88
CA ILE A 81 -12.68 -13.97 15.33
C ILE A 81 -13.83 -13.15 15.89
N ARG A 82 -14.69 -13.78 16.72
CA ARG A 82 -15.76 -13.09 17.40
C ARG A 82 -15.27 -12.41 18.67
N ALA A 83 -15.52 -11.12 18.82
CA ALA A 83 -15.09 -10.27 19.93
C ALA A 83 -16.07 -10.30 21.10
N ARG A 84 -16.35 -11.48 21.68
CA ARG A 84 -17.37 -11.67 22.75
C ARG A 84 -17.16 -10.77 23.98
N ARG A 85 -15.90 -10.56 24.40
CA ARG A 85 -15.60 -9.68 25.54
C ARG A 85 -15.97 -8.24 25.25
N LEU A 86 -15.79 -7.78 24.00
CA LEU A 86 -16.19 -6.45 23.57
C LEU A 86 -17.73 -6.33 23.57
N GLU A 87 -18.43 -7.33 23.03
CA GLU A 87 -19.90 -7.39 23.07
C GLU A 87 -20.45 -7.25 24.51
N GLN A 88 -19.88 -8.02 25.44
CA GLN A 88 -20.24 -7.96 26.84
C GLN A 88 -19.95 -6.59 27.48
N LYS A 89 -18.75 -6.04 27.18
CA LYS A 89 -18.36 -4.73 27.72
C LYS A 89 -19.25 -3.60 27.22
N LEU A 90 -19.75 -3.70 25.99
CA LEU A 90 -20.67 -2.72 25.40
C LEU A 90 -22.13 -2.96 25.74
N GLY A 91 -22.48 -4.10 26.38
CA GLY A 91 -23.87 -4.46 26.67
C GLY A 91 -24.74 -4.56 25.41
N THR A 92 -24.17 -4.89 24.26
CA THR A 92 -24.87 -4.90 22.99
C THR A 92 -25.35 -6.29 22.58
N PRO A 93 -26.53 -6.42 21.95
CA PRO A 93 -26.97 -7.68 21.33
C PRO A 93 -26.23 -7.97 20.01
N ALA A 94 -25.52 -7.00 19.44
CA ALA A 94 -24.78 -7.14 18.19
C ALA A 94 -23.67 -8.18 18.31
N LYS A 95 -23.50 -9.00 17.26
CA LYS A 95 -22.39 -9.94 17.14
C LYS A 95 -21.23 -9.26 16.45
N ILE A 96 -20.17 -8.94 17.19
CA ILE A 96 -18.99 -8.21 16.68
C ILE A 96 -17.92 -9.21 16.27
N TYR A 97 -17.44 -9.08 15.03
CA TYR A 97 -16.37 -9.90 14.48
C TYR A 97 -15.23 -9.01 13.95
N PHE A 98 -14.02 -9.54 13.99
CA PHE A 98 -12.88 -8.91 13.33
C PHE A 98 -12.09 -9.95 12.53
N LYS A 99 -11.61 -9.51 11.36
CA LYS A 99 -10.70 -10.26 10.51
C LYS A 99 -9.28 -10.04 11.01
N TYR A 100 -8.59 -11.11 11.40
CA TYR A 100 -7.25 -10.97 11.97
C TYR A 100 -6.19 -10.99 10.88
N GLU A 101 -5.81 -9.80 10.42
CA GLU A 101 -4.81 -9.60 9.37
C GLU A 101 -3.35 -9.59 9.89
N GLY A 102 -3.13 -9.78 11.18
CA GLY A 102 -1.81 -9.91 11.80
C GLY A 102 -1.06 -11.18 11.40
N VAL A 103 -1.72 -12.12 10.72
CA VAL A 103 -1.10 -13.35 10.20
C VAL A 103 -0.31 -13.12 8.90
N SER A 104 -0.46 -11.96 8.26
CA SER A 104 0.28 -11.66 7.04
C SER A 104 1.76 -11.40 7.31
N PRO A 105 2.66 -11.56 6.31
CA PRO A 105 4.09 -11.32 6.47
C PRO A 105 4.49 -9.91 6.92
N ALA A 106 3.62 -8.91 6.73
CA ALA A 106 3.81 -7.55 7.22
C ALA A 106 2.96 -7.21 8.45
N GLY A 107 2.22 -8.18 9.02
CA GLY A 107 1.39 -7.99 10.19
C GLY A 107 0.21 -7.02 9.97
N SER A 108 -0.32 -6.93 8.75
CA SER A 108 -1.45 -6.06 8.40
C SER A 108 -2.18 -6.54 7.13
N HIS A 109 -3.29 -5.88 6.77
CA HIS A 109 -4.01 -6.16 5.53
C HIS A 109 -3.31 -5.65 4.25
N LYS A 110 -2.34 -4.77 4.38
CA LYS A 110 -1.71 -4.05 3.26
C LYS A 110 -0.96 -4.95 2.25
N PRO A 111 -0.39 -6.11 2.61
CA PRO A 111 0.18 -7.02 1.61
C PRO A 111 -0.81 -7.45 0.53
N ASN A 112 -2.12 -7.48 0.82
CA ASN A 112 -3.13 -7.84 -0.17
C ASN A 112 -3.12 -6.91 -1.40
N THR A 113 -2.86 -5.61 -1.21
CA THR A 113 -2.74 -4.68 -2.33
C THR A 113 -1.29 -4.50 -2.80
N ALA A 114 -0.31 -4.52 -1.88
CA ALA A 114 1.10 -4.33 -2.23
C ALA A 114 1.62 -5.41 -3.18
N VAL A 115 1.22 -6.67 -2.98
CA VAL A 115 1.59 -7.81 -3.83
C VAL A 115 1.07 -7.62 -5.26
N ALA A 116 -0.19 -7.23 -5.41
CA ALA A 116 -0.77 -6.97 -6.71
C ALA A 116 -0.06 -5.81 -7.43
N GLN A 117 0.14 -4.70 -6.74
CA GLN A 117 0.83 -3.53 -7.31
C GLN A 117 2.27 -3.87 -7.71
N ALA A 118 3.04 -4.57 -6.88
CA ALA A 118 4.40 -4.97 -7.22
C ALA A 118 4.43 -5.90 -8.44
N TRP A 119 3.51 -6.88 -8.52
CA TRP A 119 3.45 -7.79 -9.65
C TRP A 119 3.18 -7.05 -10.97
N TYR A 120 2.18 -6.17 -11.03
CA TYR A 120 1.88 -5.40 -12.24
C TYR A 120 3.03 -4.46 -12.62
N ASN A 121 3.68 -3.81 -11.65
CA ASN A 121 4.88 -3.03 -11.94
C ASN A 121 6.00 -3.91 -12.54
N LYS A 122 6.18 -5.13 -12.02
CA LYS A 122 7.15 -6.09 -12.58
C LYS A 122 6.81 -6.46 -14.03
N GLN A 123 5.53 -6.71 -14.34
CA GLN A 123 5.08 -7.01 -15.70
C GLN A 123 5.34 -5.83 -16.66
N ALA A 124 5.19 -4.60 -16.19
CA ALA A 124 5.53 -3.38 -16.93
C ALA A 124 7.04 -3.11 -17.05
N GLY A 125 7.90 -4.03 -16.55
CA GLY A 125 9.35 -3.89 -16.65
C GLY A 125 9.98 -2.94 -15.62
N ILE A 126 9.21 -2.47 -14.66
CA ILE A 126 9.69 -1.59 -13.58
C ILE A 126 10.63 -2.38 -12.66
N LYS A 127 11.80 -1.81 -12.40
CA LYS A 127 12.86 -2.42 -11.58
C LYS A 127 12.96 -1.84 -10.18
N ARG A 128 12.43 -0.63 -9.96
CA ARG A 128 12.50 0.09 -8.69
C ARG A 128 11.18 0.74 -8.36
N LEU A 129 10.77 0.66 -7.10
CA LEU A 129 9.61 1.35 -6.55
C LEU A 129 10.05 2.25 -5.40
N SER A 130 9.46 3.43 -5.33
CA SER A 130 9.60 4.32 -4.20
C SER A 130 8.24 4.59 -3.59
N THR A 131 8.19 4.68 -2.26
CA THR A 131 6.94 4.96 -1.55
C THR A 131 7.20 5.66 -0.23
N GLU A 132 6.15 6.25 0.33
CA GLU A 132 6.12 6.74 1.70
C GLU A 132 5.59 5.65 2.65
N THR A 133 5.81 5.88 3.94
CA THR A 133 5.11 5.14 4.99
C THR A 133 5.07 5.97 6.28
N GLY A 134 3.95 5.99 6.96
CA GLY A 134 3.83 6.58 8.30
C GLY A 134 4.44 5.66 9.35
N ALA A 135 3.63 4.79 9.93
CA ALA A 135 4.05 3.87 10.99
C ALA A 135 4.87 2.64 10.49
N GLY A 136 5.06 2.49 9.18
CA GLY A 136 5.86 1.42 8.57
C GLY A 136 5.07 0.24 8.00
N GLN A 137 3.76 0.19 8.15
CA GLN A 137 2.97 -0.96 7.66
C GLN A 137 2.94 -1.05 6.15
N TRP A 138 2.75 0.07 5.44
CA TRP A 138 2.77 0.09 3.99
C TRP A 138 4.18 -0.22 3.45
N GLY A 139 5.20 0.44 4.00
CA GLY A 139 6.59 0.18 3.63
C GLY A 139 6.99 -1.28 3.80
N SER A 140 6.64 -1.92 4.93
CA SER A 140 6.90 -3.35 5.15
C SER A 140 6.17 -4.25 4.15
N SER A 141 4.95 -3.87 3.75
CA SER A 141 4.15 -4.63 2.79
C SER A 141 4.72 -4.55 1.38
N LEU A 142 5.16 -3.36 0.97
CA LEU A 142 5.77 -3.18 -0.35
C LEU A 142 7.19 -3.77 -0.40
N ALA A 143 7.96 -3.68 0.69
CA ALA A 143 9.26 -4.35 0.82
C ALA A 143 9.14 -5.87 0.64
N PHE A 144 8.17 -6.49 1.32
CA PHE A 144 7.85 -7.91 1.15
C PHE A 144 7.50 -8.25 -0.30
N ALA A 145 6.60 -7.47 -0.92
CA ALA A 145 6.20 -7.71 -2.30
C ALA A 145 7.34 -7.50 -3.29
N GLY A 146 8.19 -6.50 -3.07
CA GLY A 146 9.41 -6.25 -3.86
C GLY A 146 10.38 -7.41 -3.80
N ALA A 147 10.61 -7.98 -2.61
CA ALA A 147 11.46 -9.16 -2.43
C ALA A 147 10.95 -10.37 -3.22
N LEU A 148 9.62 -10.60 -3.24
CA LEU A 148 9.03 -11.71 -3.98
C LEU A 148 9.19 -11.60 -5.49
N PHE A 149 9.08 -10.39 -6.04
CA PHE A 149 9.10 -10.17 -7.48
C PHE A 149 10.42 -9.61 -8.01
N GLY A 150 11.45 -9.48 -7.16
CA GLY A 150 12.77 -8.97 -7.56
C GLY A 150 12.71 -7.50 -8.03
N ILE A 151 12.03 -6.66 -7.25
CA ILE A 151 11.95 -5.21 -7.46
C ILE A 151 12.63 -4.51 -6.28
N ASP A 152 13.54 -3.59 -6.56
CA ASP A 152 14.17 -2.77 -5.54
C ASP A 152 13.15 -1.80 -4.93
N VAL A 153 13.09 -1.71 -3.61
CA VAL A 153 12.15 -0.83 -2.92
C VAL A 153 12.88 0.18 -2.05
N THR A 154 12.55 1.46 -2.22
CA THR A 154 12.97 2.54 -1.31
C THR A 154 11.74 3.11 -0.61
N VAL A 155 11.80 3.13 0.73
CA VAL A 155 10.70 3.58 1.58
C VAL A 155 11.10 4.83 2.34
N PHE A 156 10.34 5.90 2.17
CA PHE A 156 10.48 7.14 2.97
C PHE A 156 9.54 7.07 4.17
N GLN A 157 10.11 6.81 5.34
CA GLN A 157 9.35 6.69 6.58
C GLN A 157 9.30 8.02 7.32
N VAL A 158 8.11 8.40 7.81
CA VAL A 158 7.96 9.58 8.68
C VAL A 158 8.96 9.52 9.84
N ARG A 159 9.79 10.55 10.00
CA ARG A 159 10.95 10.58 10.91
C ARG A 159 10.63 10.14 12.33
N VAL A 160 9.58 10.68 12.94
CA VAL A 160 9.21 10.29 14.31
C VAL A 160 8.92 8.79 14.43
N SER A 161 8.32 8.19 13.40
CA SER A 161 8.06 6.74 13.39
C SER A 161 9.31 5.93 13.06
N TYR A 162 10.20 6.44 12.23
CA TYR A 162 11.50 5.83 11.94
C TYR A 162 12.33 5.67 13.21
N ASP A 163 12.35 6.71 14.06
CA ASP A 163 13.12 6.73 15.32
C ASP A 163 12.44 5.86 16.39
N GLN A 164 11.11 5.95 16.54
CA GLN A 164 10.37 5.25 17.60
C GLN A 164 10.06 3.78 17.29
N LYS A 165 10.14 3.35 16.02
CA LYS A 165 9.75 2.01 15.58
C LYS A 165 10.87 1.29 14.82
N PRO A 166 12.03 1.04 15.46
CA PRO A 166 13.20 0.46 14.79
C PRO A 166 12.92 -0.93 14.20
N TYR A 167 12.02 -1.72 14.80
CA TYR A 167 11.65 -3.05 14.29
C TYR A 167 10.92 -3.00 12.94
N ARG A 168 10.20 -1.91 12.64
CA ARG A 168 9.58 -1.73 11.32
C ARG A 168 10.63 -1.49 10.25
N ARG A 169 11.65 -0.68 10.55
CA ARG A 169 12.80 -0.49 9.68
C ARG A 169 13.54 -1.82 9.47
N ALA A 170 13.88 -2.51 10.54
CA ALA A 170 14.56 -3.81 10.45
C ALA A 170 13.78 -4.82 9.59
N LEU A 171 12.45 -4.87 9.69
CA LEU A 171 11.62 -5.74 8.85
C LEU A 171 11.71 -5.34 7.36
N MET A 172 11.66 -4.05 7.03
CA MET A 172 11.82 -3.57 5.65
C MET A 172 13.19 -3.92 5.09
N GLU A 173 14.25 -3.70 5.87
CA GLU A 173 15.63 -4.04 5.51
C GLU A 173 15.84 -5.56 5.37
N THR A 174 15.18 -6.37 6.20
CA THR A 174 15.20 -7.85 6.07
C THR A 174 14.60 -8.31 4.74
N TYR A 175 13.59 -7.61 4.23
CA TYR A 175 13.06 -7.83 2.88
C TYR A 175 13.87 -7.16 1.77
N GLY A 176 15.04 -6.61 2.07
CA GLY A 176 15.94 -5.99 1.08
C GLY A 176 15.56 -4.56 0.69
N ALA A 177 14.57 -3.94 1.32
CA ALA A 177 14.23 -2.56 1.03
C ALA A 177 15.16 -1.59 1.75
N ARG A 178 15.39 -0.44 1.12
CA ARG A 178 16.07 0.70 1.73
C ARG A 178 15.05 1.56 2.46
N CYS A 179 15.23 1.79 3.77
CA CYS A 179 14.36 2.65 4.56
C CYS A 179 15.06 3.96 4.91
N VAL A 180 14.46 5.08 4.53
CA VAL A 180 15.01 6.44 4.67
C VAL A 180 14.08 7.27 5.56
N PRO A 181 14.58 7.97 6.58
CA PRO A 181 13.75 8.89 7.36
C PRO A 181 13.33 10.09 6.50
N SER A 182 12.11 10.60 6.69
CA SER A 182 11.63 11.78 5.99
C SER A 182 11.07 12.82 6.98
N PRO A 183 11.59 14.09 6.94
CA PRO A 183 12.60 14.63 6.03
C PRO A 183 14.02 14.11 6.31
N SER A 184 14.86 14.11 5.27
CA SER A 184 16.29 13.79 5.36
C SER A 184 17.09 14.61 4.35
N ASN A 185 18.41 14.58 4.46
CA ASN A 185 19.31 15.28 3.51
C ASN A 185 19.43 14.57 2.15
N GLU A 186 18.75 13.44 1.95
CA GLU A 186 18.82 12.67 0.72
C GLU A 186 17.95 13.25 -0.42
N THR A 187 16.98 14.10 -0.08
CA THR A 187 16.09 14.73 -1.05
C THR A 187 16.13 16.24 -0.97
N ASP A 188 15.90 16.93 -2.08
CA ASP A 188 15.86 18.41 -2.10
C ASP A 188 14.79 18.96 -1.16
N CYS A 189 13.60 18.35 -1.19
CA CYS A 189 12.51 18.69 -0.29
C CYS A 189 12.92 18.50 1.18
N GLY A 190 13.57 17.37 1.50
CA GLY A 190 14.05 17.10 2.86
C GLY A 190 15.07 18.11 3.33
N ARG A 191 16.06 18.46 2.51
CA ARG A 191 17.05 19.50 2.80
C ARG A 191 16.41 20.86 3.04
N ALA A 192 15.45 21.26 2.18
CA ALA A 192 14.75 22.53 2.33
C ALA A 192 13.96 22.61 3.65
N ILE A 193 13.29 21.54 4.03
CA ILE A 193 12.53 21.47 5.29
C ILE A 193 13.48 21.50 6.50
N LEU A 194 14.54 20.69 6.49
CA LEU A 194 15.50 20.65 7.62
C LEU A 194 16.28 21.95 7.80
N LYS A 195 16.48 22.71 6.72
CA LYS A 195 17.07 24.07 6.83
C LYS A 195 16.17 25.03 7.61
N GLN A 196 14.84 24.91 7.47
CA GLN A 196 13.87 25.77 8.17
C GLN A 196 13.48 25.19 9.54
N HIS A 197 13.39 23.87 9.65
CA HIS A 197 12.96 23.14 10.83
C HIS A 197 13.89 21.94 11.08
N PRO A 198 15.07 22.14 11.71
CA PRO A 198 16.08 21.09 11.92
C PRO A 198 15.54 19.87 12.68
N ASP A 199 14.63 20.09 13.64
CA ASP A 199 14.04 19.06 14.50
C ASP A 199 12.67 18.58 13.98
N SER A 200 12.38 18.76 12.69
CA SER A 200 11.09 18.35 12.12
C SER A 200 10.83 16.87 12.35
N PRO A 201 9.69 16.48 13.00
CA PRO A 201 9.32 15.08 13.20
C PRO A 201 8.86 14.39 11.91
N GLY A 202 8.73 15.18 10.84
CA GLY A 202 8.17 14.71 9.58
C GLY A 202 6.65 14.60 9.58
N SER A 203 6.10 14.37 8.41
CA SER A 203 4.69 14.07 8.20
C SER A 203 4.54 13.15 6.98
N LEU A 204 3.36 12.53 6.82
CA LEU A 204 3.10 11.71 5.65
C LEU A 204 3.19 12.54 4.35
N GLY A 205 2.68 13.77 4.35
CA GLY A 205 2.79 14.68 3.20
C GLY A 205 4.24 14.99 2.83
N ILE A 206 5.12 15.24 3.81
CA ILE A 206 6.56 15.43 3.56
C ILE A 206 7.19 14.18 2.95
N ALA A 207 6.85 13.00 3.46
CA ALA A 207 7.35 11.73 2.95
C ALA A 207 6.85 11.48 1.51
N THR A 208 5.60 11.82 1.20
CA THR A 208 5.02 11.76 -0.15
C THR A 208 5.80 12.63 -1.13
N VAL A 209 6.05 13.90 -0.79
CA VAL A 209 6.85 14.79 -1.66
C VAL A 209 8.27 14.26 -1.85
N SER A 210 8.86 13.66 -0.81
CA SER A 210 10.22 13.11 -0.87
C SER A 210 10.34 11.99 -1.93
N TYR A 211 9.38 11.05 -1.99
CA TYR A 211 9.46 9.97 -2.97
C TYR A 211 9.04 10.40 -4.38
N THR A 212 8.06 11.30 -4.50
CA THR A 212 7.57 11.76 -5.80
C THR A 212 8.68 12.38 -6.64
N HIS A 213 9.56 13.18 -6.03
CA HIS A 213 10.70 13.79 -6.72
C HIS A 213 11.78 12.79 -7.17
N LEU A 214 11.81 11.58 -6.58
CA LEU A 214 12.74 10.52 -7.01
C LEU A 214 12.18 9.62 -8.11
N THR A 215 10.86 9.54 -8.24
CA THR A 215 10.18 8.65 -9.20
C THR A 215 9.89 9.33 -10.53
N LEU A 216 9.68 10.64 -10.54
CA LEU A 216 9.52 11.39 -11.77
C LEU A 216 10.87 11.49 -12.49
N PRO A 217 10.94 11.15 -13.79
CA PRO A 217 12.13 11.43 -14.56
C PRO A 217 12.41 12.93 -14.44
N THR A 218 13.58 13.27 -13.91
CA THR A 218 14.09 14.63 -14.05
C THR A 218 14.29 14.82 -15.55
N THR A 219 13.35 15.48 -16.22
CA THR A 219 13.58 16.01 -17.53
C THR A 219 14.65 17.08 -17.38
N SER A 220 15.91 16.65 -17.43
CA SER A 220 16.99 17.57 -17.74
C SER A 220 16.74 18.07 -19.16
N ARG A 221 16.21 19.26 -19.28
CA ARG A 221 16.42 20.11 -20.46
C ARG A 221 17.78 20.71 -20.38
#